data_adcc4891eb38c8f244b6bc48b6aeaeab
#
_entry.id   adcc4891eb38c8f244b6bc48b6aeaeab
#
_cell.length_a   1.000
_cell.length_b   1.000
_cell.length_c   1.000
_cell.angle_alpha   90.00
_cell.angle_beta   90.00
_cell.angle_gamma   90.00
#
_symmetry.space_group_name_H-M   'P 1'
#
loop_
_entity.id
_entity.type
_entity.pdbx_description
1 polymer ?
#
loop_
_entity_poly.entity_id
_entity_poly.type
_entity_poly.pdbx_seq_one_letter_code
_entity_poly.pdbx_strand_id
1 'polypeptide(L)' 'MDARERRRAIMGVLEGAKDPVSGSALAREVGVSRQIVVQDIALLRADGHDIVATNRGYVLQEA' A
#
# COMPACT_ATOMS: atom_id res chain seq x y z
N MET A 1 -3.95 8.99 12.91
CA MET A 1 -3.20 9.10 11.62
C MET A 1 -4.14 9.61 10.55
N ASP A 2 -3.80 10.70 9.88
CA ASP A 2 -4.64 11.19 8.79
C ASP A 2 -4.36 10.40 7.49
N ALA A 3 -5.14 10.70 6.43
CA ALA A 3 -5.04 9.92 5.19
C ALA A 3 -3.68 10.04 4.52
N ARG A 4 -3.08 11.24 4.58
CA ARG A 4 -1.75 11.47 3.98
C ARG A 4 -0.69 10.68 4.71
N GLU A 5 -0.72 10.71 6.05
CA GLU A 5 0.21 9.94 6.88
C GLU A 5 0.03 8.44 6.64
N ARG A 6 -1.22 8.00 6.51
CA ARG A 6 -1.54 6.60 6.27
C ARG A 6 -0.96 6.14 4.93
N ARG A 7 -1.14 6.93 3.86
CA ARG A 7 -0.60 6.58 2.55
C ARG A 7 0.93 6.57 2.56
N ARG A 8 1.55 7.49 3.31
CA ARG A 8 3.00 7.50 3.49
C ARG A 8 3.46 6.23 4.22
N ALA A 9 2.72 5.80 5.23
CA ALA A 9 3.03 4.58 5.97
C ALA A 9 2.91 3.35 5.07
N ILE A 10 1.88 3.30 4.22
CA ILE A 10 1.73 2.21 3.24
C ILE A 10 2.94 2.17 2.31
N MET A 11 3.36 3.30 1.78
CA MET A 11 4.56 3.36 0.93
C MET A 11 5.79 2.86 1.66
N GLY A 12 5.96 3.25 2.92
CA GLY A 12 7.09 2.79 3.73
C GLY A 12 7.12 1.28 3.89
N VAL A 13 5.97 0.66 4.12
CA VAL A 13 5.87 -0.80 4.22
C VAL A 13 6.26 -1.46 2.89
N LEU A 14 5.72 -0.94 1.79
CA LEU A 14 6.02 -1.51 0.46
C LEU A 14 7.49 -1.33 0.07
N GLU A 15 8.07 -0.19 0.40
CA GLU A 15 9.49 0.08 0.10
C GLU A 15 10.42 -0.88 0.84
N GLY A 16 10.07 -1.25 2.06
CA GLY A 16 10.89 -2.14 2.87
C GLY A 16 10.60 -3.62 2.69
N ALA A 17 9.54 -3.97 1.97
CA ALA A 17 9.11 -5.36 1.86
C ALA A 17 9.92 -6.11 0.82
N LYS A 18 10.31 -7.35 1.15
CA LYS A 18 11.00 -8.25 0.21
C LYS A 18 10.01 -9.08 -0.59
N ASP A 19 8.82 -9.28 -0.05
CA ASP A 19 7.77 -10.09 -0.66
C ASP A 19 6.51 -9.26 -0.84
N PRO A 20 5.57 -9.68 -1.70
CA PRO A 20 4.29 -8.99 -1.82
C PRO A 20 3.59 -8.87 -0.48
N VAL A 21 2.91 -7.74 -0.26
CA VAL A 21 2.18 -7.46 0.97
C VAL A 21 0.70 -7.41 0.65
N SER A 22 -0.08 -8.26 1.31
CA SER A 22 -1.53 -8.31 1.04
C SER A 22 -2.21 -7.03 1.53
N GLY A 23 -3.36 -6.71 0.92
CA GLY A 23 -4.17 -5.60 1.37
C GLY A 23 -4.58 -5.73 2.83
N SER A 24 -4.86 -6.96 3.27
CA SER A 24 -5.21 -7.23 4.67
C SER A 24 -4.03 -6.96 5.61
N ALA A 25 -2.83 -7.32 5.20
CA ALA A 25 -1.64 -7.04 6.00
C ALA A 25 -1.38 -5.54 6.11
N LEU A 26 -1.51 -4.81 5.00
CA LEU A 26 -1.39 -3.35 5.02
C LEU A 26 -2.45 -2.72 5.91
N ALA A 27 -3.70 -3.21 5.82
CA ALA A 27 -4.79 -2.70 6.65
C ALA A 27 -4.49 -2.85 8.14
N ARG A 28 -3.97 -4.00 8.55
CA ARG A 28 -3.56 -4.22 9.94
C ARG A 28 -2.43 -3.28 10.35
N GLU A 29 -1.47 -3.09 9.46
CA GLU A 29 -0.30 -2.26 9.74
C GLU A 29 -0.70 -0.81 10.00
N VAL A 30 -1.65 -0.27 9.24
CA VAL A 30 -2.05 1.13 9.37
C VAL A 30 -3.38 1.32 10.10
N GLY A 31 -4.00 0.24 10.57
CA GLY A 31 -5.16 0.32 11.44
C GLY A 31 -6.46 0.74 10.77
N VAL A 32 -6.69 0.33 9.53
CA VAL A 32 -7.92 0.65 8.79
C VAL A 32 -8.48 -0.62 8.14
N SER A 33 -9.61 -0.50 7.45
CA SER A 33 -10.17 -1.61 6.71
C SER A 33 -9.37 -1.87 5.43
N ARG A 34 -9.46 -3.08 4.92
CA ARG A 34 -8.85 -3.44 3.63
C ARG A 34 -9.37 -2.55 2.50
N GLN A 35 -10.65 -2.19 2.56
CA GLN A 35 -11.28 -1.35 1.55
C GLN A 35 -10.63 0.04 1.49
N ILE A 36 -10.29 0.61 2.64
CA ILE A 36 -9.58 1.89 2.69
C ILE A 36 -8.18 1.76 2.08
N VAL A 37 -7.50 0.64 2.34
CA VAL A 37 -6.19 0.38 1.73
C VAL A 37 -6.31 0.33 0.20
N VAL A 38 -7.33 -0.33 -0.33
CA VAL A 38 -7.54 -0.39 -1.78
C VAL A 38 -7.70 1.01 -2.36
N GLN A 39 -8.47 1.88 -1.68
CA GLN A 39 -8.62 3.27 -2.11
C GLN A 39 -7.29 4.03 -2.05
N ASP A 40 -6.52 3.85 -0.97
CA ASP A 40 -5.22 4.50 -0.83
C ASP A 40 -4.25 4.06 -1.94
N ILE A 41 -4.24 2.78 -2.27
CA ILE A 41 -3.41 2.26 -3.35
C ILE A 41 -3.79 2.92 -4.67
N ALA A 42 -5.08 3.07 -4.95
CA ALA A 42 -5.55 3.74 -6.17
C ALA A 42 -5.06 5.20 -6.23
N LEU A 43 -5.09 5.90 -5.11
CA LEU A 43 -4.62 7.29 -5.04
C LEU A 43 -3.10 7.37 -5.22
N LEU A 44 -2.36 6.44 -4.62
CA LEU A 44 -0.91 6.39 -4.79
C LEU A 44 -0.52 6.13 -6.24
N ARG A 45 -1.24 5.23 -6.91
CA ARG A 45 -1.03 5.00 -8.35
C ARG A 45 -1.32 6.25 -9.17
N ALA A 46 -2.39 6.96 -8.83
CA ALA A 46 -2.74 8.21 -9.52
C ALA A 46 -1.63 9.26 -9.35
N ASP A 47 -0.91 9.21 -8.22
CA ASP A 47 0.21 10.10 -7.96
C ASP A 47 1.51 9.65 -8.65
N GLY A 48 1.47 8.55 -9.38
CA GLY A 48 2.62 8.10 -10.15
C GLY A 48 3.44 6.98 -9.52
N HIS A 49 3.00 6.44 -8.39
CA HIS A 49 3.69 5.30 -7.77
C HIS A 49 3.38 4.01 -8.53
N ASP A 50 4.41 3.25 -8.84
CA ASP A 50 4.27 2.02 -9.60
C ASP A 50 4.00 0.84 -8.65
N ILE A 51 2.76 0.71 -8.22
CA ILE A 51 2.31 -0.35 -7.34
C ILE A 51 1.55 -1.39 -8.16
N VAL A 52 2.04 -2.63 -8.15
CA VAL A 52 1.46 -3.72 -8.90
C VAL A 52 0.70 -4.65 -7.95
N ALA A 53 -0.53 -5.00 -8.34
CA ALA A 53 -1.33 -5.98 -7.61
C ALA A 53 -1.05 -7.36 -8.19
N THR A 54 -0.60 -8.27 -7.33
CA THR A 54 -0.39 -9.68 -7.71
C THR A 54 -1.36 -10.55 -6.91
N ASN A 55 -1.43 -11.83 -7.26
CA ASN A 55 -2.28 -12.76 -6.50
C ASN A 55 -1.75 -13.00 -5.08
N ARG A 56 -0.55 -12.55 -4.76
CA ARG A 56 0.05 -12.68 -3.42
C ARG A 56 0.06 -11.37 -2.64
N GLY A 57 -0.31 -10.26 -3.28
CA GLY A 57 -0.34 -8.96 -2.64
C GLY A 57 0.24 -7.87 -3.52
N TYR A 58 0.47 -6.72 -2.91
CA TYR A 58 0.99 -5.54 -3.62
C TYR A 58 2.51 -5.52 -3.60
N VAL A 59 3.08 -5.07 -4.71
CA VAL A 59 4.53 -4.92 -4.88
C VAL A 59 4.81 -3.53 -5.41
N LEU A 60 5.78 -2.85 -4.84
CA LEU A 60 6.25 -1.56 -5.35
C LEU A 60 7.40 -1.82 -6.30
N GLN A 61 7.26 -1.35 -7.55
CA GLN A 61 8.27 -1.56 -8.61
C GLN A 61 9.02 -0.28 -8.97
N GLU A 62 9.16 0.63 -8.05
CA GLU A 62 9.94 1.85 -8.28
C GLU A 62 11.43 1.57 -8.13
N ALA A 63 12.22 2.21 -8.99
CA ALA A 63 13.67 2.11 -8.93
C ALA A 63 14.22 2.88 -7.72
#